data_7e337b79b2186c49d9b8d5ca41d4c59d
#
_entry.id   7e337b79b2186c49d9b8d5ca41d4c59d
#
_cell.length_a   1.000
_cell.length_b   1.000
_cell.length_c   1.000
_cell.angle_alpha   90.00
_cell.angle_beta   90.00
_cell.angle_gamma   90.00
#
_symmetry.space_group_name_H-M   'P 1'
#
loop_
_entity.id
_entity.type
_entity.pdbx_description
1 polymer ?
#
loop_
_entity_poly.entity_id
_entity_poly.type
_entity_poly.pdbx_seq_one_letter_code
_entity_poly.pdbx_strand_id
1 'polypeptide(L)'
;MDFTLPESALAVQNGVGDICARYDMDYWQRCEADKRWPEEVWAELAKGGWLGLAVPEEYGGGGQGLLELAVATLTLSASGAAGGSAFTYVLTPGFGALTLARHGTAEQKAELLPKLATGEAETCFALTEPDAGSNSLAITTSARKDGSDYVVNGQKIWITGVQRATWMLLVTRTIPAAEAKPRTNGMTVFLVNVPEAIASGALSFRPIPKMGANTTPSNMVFIDDLRLPATSVVGEVDQGAVVLWDILNPERILLAASALGGAEVALKVAVDYAKEREVFGRAIGANQAIAFPLAQVKAKIELARLMLFKAAWSFDRQLPCGTEANIAKLTASQAAWEAADAAFQTHGGMAYSLEYPVARLLADARIGRVAPVTEELLLNYLATQVLGLPRSF
;
A
#
# COMPACT_ATOMS: atom_id res chain seq x y z
N MET A 1 -7.58 28.76 8.77
CA MET A 1 -7.10 27.47 8.23
C MET A 1 -8.35 26.71 7.83
N ASP A 2 -8.46 26.34 6.58
CA ASP A 2 -9.58 25.55 6.06
C ASP A 2 -9.19 24.06 6.13
N PHE A 3 -10.02 23.25 6.76
CA PHE A 3 -9.84 21.80 6.89
C PHE A 3 -10.74 21.00 5.94
N THR A 4 -11.49 21.68 5.07
CA THR A 4 -12.29 21.02 4.04
C THR A 4 -11.38 20.46 2.95
N LEU A 5 -11.78 19.33 2.38
CA LEU A 5 -11.09 18.81 1.21
C LEU A 5 -11.27 19.76 0.02
N PRO A 6 -10.24 19.96 -0.81
CA PRO A 6 -10.38 20.73 -2.04
C PRO A 6 -11.38 20.04 -3.00
N GLU A 7 -11.91 20.81 -3.93
CA GLU A 7 -12.92 20.34 -4.89
C GLU A 7 -12.45 19.12 -5.68
N SER A 8 -11.19 19.08 -6.08
CA SER A 8 -10.56 17.92 -6.74
C SER A 8 -10.64 16.64 -5.92
N ALA A 9 -10.28 16.72 -4.63
CA ALA A 9 -10.32 15.57 -3.73
C ALA A 9 -11.77 15.13 -3.41
N LEU A 10 -12.72 16.08 -3.31
CA LEU A 10 -14.15 15.76 -3.18
C LEU A 10 -14.70 15.08 -4.43
N ALA A 11 -14.29 15.50 -5.63
CA ALA A 11 -14.67 14.84 -6.88
C ALA A 11 -14.15 13.38 -6.93
N VAL A 12 -12.91 13.18 -6.48
CA VAL A 12 -12.33 11.81 -6.36
C VAL A 12 -13.11 10.99 -5.35
N GLN A 13 -13.39 11.53 -4.17
CA GLN A 13 -14.17 10.84 -3.12
C GLN A 13 -15.53 10.38 -3.65
N ASN A 14 -16.24 11.28 -4.32
CA ASN A 14 -17.56 11.00 -4.87
C ASN A 14 -17.46 9.96 -6.02
N GLY A 15 -16.59 10.17 -7.00
CA GLY A 15 -16.50 9.29 -8.17
C GLY A 15 -16.05 7.86 -7.81
N VAL A 16 -15.06 7.70 -6.94
CA VAL A 16 -14.66 6.38 -6.42
C VAL A 16 -15.76 5.80 -5.53
N GLY A 17 -16.40 6.64 -4.69
CA GLY A 17 -17.52 6.24 -3.83
C GLY A 17 -18.70 5.70 -4.61
N ASP A 18 -19.10 6.35 -5.71
CA ASP A 18 -20.20 5.93 -6.58
C ASP A 18 -19.94 4.57 -7.25
N ILE A 19 -18.68 4.28 -7.60
CA ILE A 19 -18.28 2.96 -8.07
C ILE A 19 -18.44 1.94 -6.94
N CYS A 20 -17.82 2.22 -5.80
CA CYS A 20 -17.80 1.32 -4.64
C CYS A 20 -19.20 1.01 -4.09
N ALA A 21 -20.14 1.94 -4.15
CA ALA A 21 -21.51 1.76 -3.66
C ALA A 21 -22.29 0.64 -4.37
N ARG A 22 -21.81 0.15 -5.51
CA ARG A 22 -22.40 -0.98 -6.25
C ARG A 22 -21.95 -2.34 -5.70
N TYR A 23 -20.98 -2.36 -4.81
CA TYR A 23 -20.32 -3.56 -4.28
C TYR A 23 -20.49 -3.58 -2.76
N ASP A 24 -21.38 -4.43 -2.30
CA ASP A 24 -21.68 -4.59 -0.88
C ASP A 24 -20.61 -5.37 -0.10
N MET A 25 -20.80 -5.50 1.20
CA MET A 25 -19.87 -6.25 2.07
C MET A 25 -19.77 -7.73 1.67
N ASP A 26 -20.87 -8.33 1.19
CA ASP A 26 -20.88 -9.73 0.77
C ASP A 26 -20.04 -9.96 -0.49
N TYR A 27 -19.99 -8.98 -1.41
CA TYR A 27 -19.09 -9.02 -2.55
C TYR A 27 -17.62 -9.10 -2.08
N TRP A 28 -17.22 -8.22 -1.16
CA TRP A 28 -15.86 -8.19 -0.65
C TRP A 28 -15.49 -9.45 0.14
N GLN A 29 -16.44 -10.00 0.93
CA GLN A 29 -16.24 -11.26 1.65
C GLN A 29 -16.08 -12.44 0.67
N ARG A 30 -16.87 -12.52 -0.38
CA ARG A 30 -16.71 -13.55 -1.42
C ARG A 30 -15.36 -13.43 -2.12
N CYS A 31 -14.92 -12.22 -2.51
CA CYS A 31 -13.60 -12.04 -3.10
C CYS A 31 -12.47 -12.54 -2.20
N GLU A 32 -12.54 -12.27 -0.89
CA GLU A 32 -11.55 -12.75 0.08
C GLU A 32 -11.59 -14.27 0.26
N ALA A 33 -12.77 -14.86 0.41
CA ALA A 33 -12.95 -16.30 0.60
C ALA A 33 -12.46 -17.10 -0.61
N ASP A 34 -12.78 -16.62 -1.80
CA ASP A 34 -12.40 -17.23 -3.08
C ASP A 34 -10.97 -16.88 -3.49
N LYS A 35 -10.29 -16.03 -2.72
CA LYS A 35 -8.97 -15.47 -3.04
C LYS A 35 -8.95 -14.84 -4.44
N ARG A 36 -10.04 -14.19 -4.79
CA ARG A 36 -10.30 -13.64 -6.10
C ARG A 36 -10.04 -12.13 -6.12
N TRP A 37 -9.31 -11.68 -7.12
CA TRP A 37 -9.16 -10.26 -7.42
C TRP A 37 -10.52 -9.65 -7.82
N PRO A 38 -10.87 -8.45 -7.35
CA PRO A 38 -12.12 -7.77 -7.71
C PRO A 38 -12.02 -7.10 -9.08
N GLU A 39 -12.01 -7.91 -10.15
CA GLU A 39 -11.85 -7.46 -11.55
C GLU A 39 -12.86 -6.39 -11.94
N GLU A 40 -14.10 -6.55 -11.48
CA GLU A 40 -15.23 -5.68 -11.83
C GLU A 40 -14.97 -4.26 -11.30
N VAL A 41 -14.53 -4.14 -10.05
CA VAL A 41 -14.20 -2.84 -9.42
C VAL A 41 -13.01 -2.22 -10.12
N TRP A 42 -11.97 -3.03 -10.40
CA TRP A 42 -10.77 -2.56 -11.08
C TRP A 42 -11.08 -2.01 -12.48
N ALA A 43 -11.88 -2.73 -13.26
CA ALA A 43 -12.29 -2.30 -14.59
C ALA A 43 -13.10 -0.98 -14.56
N GLU A 44 -13.97 -0.81 -13.56
CA GLU A 44 -14.74 0.42 -13.42
C GLU A 44 -13.85 1.60 -12.97
N LEU A 45 -12.90 1.38 -12.07
CA LEU A 45 -11.92 2.39 -11.69
C LEU A 45 -11.06 2.81 -12.90
N ALA A 46 -10.61 1.84 -13.70
CA ALA A 46 -9.88 2.08 -14.95
C ALA A 46 -10.69 2.91 -15.94
N LYS A 47 -11.93 2.50 -16.20
CA LYS A 47 -12.84 3.20 -17.12
C LYS A 47 -13.16 4.62 -16.66
N GLY A 48 -13.21 4.85 -15.35
CA GLY A 48 -13.42 6.19 -14.76
C GLY A 48 -12.18 7.07 -14.74
N GLY A 49 -11.01 6.56 -15.15
CA GLY A 49 -9.74 7.28 -15.11
C GLY A 49 -9.11 7.38 -13.71
N TRP A 50 -9.70 6.69 -12.71
CA TRP A 50 -9.27 6.80 -11.31
C TRP A 50 -7.93 6.11 -11.02
N LEU A 51 -7.44 5.25 -11.91
CA LEU A 51 -6.11 4.65 -11.80
C LEU A 51 -5.00 5.62 -12.21
N GLY A 52 -5.30 6.57 -13.09
CA GLY A 52 -4.35 7.53 -13.62
C GLY A 52 -4.27 8.85 -12.84
N LEU A 53 -4.87 8.96 -11.65
CA LEU A 53 -4.95 10.22 -10.87
C LEU A 53 -3.60 10.94 -10.78
N ALA A 54 -2.53 10.26 -10.39
CA ALA A 54 -1.20 10.82 -10.18
C ALA A 54 -0.29 10.78 -11.40
N VAL A 55 -0.77 10.26 -12.53
CA VAL A 55 -0.03 10.28 -13.80
C VAL A 55 -0.14 11.69 -14.39
N PRO A 56 0.97 12.31 -14.87
CA PRO A 56 0.91 13.62 -15.50
C PRO A 56 -0.03 13.67 -16.70
N GLU A 57 -0.67 14.81 -16.94
CA GLU A 57 -1.64 15.00 -18.02
C GLU A 57 -1.02 14.74 -19.41
N GLU A 58 0.25 15.08 -19.61
CA GLU A 58 0.98 14.81 -20.86
C GLU A 58 1.08 13.32 -21.22
N TYR A 59 0.89 12.43 -20.22
CA TYR A 59 0.84 10.97 -20.40
C TYR A 59 -0.58 10.40 -20.26
N GLY A 60 -1.62 11.26 -20.35
CA GLY A 60 -3.01 10.84 -20.33
C GLY A 60 -3.59 10.59 -18.94
N GLY A 61 -2.92 11.04 -17.88
CA GLY A 61 -3.40 10.96 -16.52
C GLY A 61 -4.16 12.21 -16.05
N GLY A 62 -4.52 12.21 -14.76
CA GLY A 62 -5.26 13.31 -14.13
C GLY A 62 -4.40 14.46 -13.61
N GLY A 63 -3.07 14.32 -13.58
CA GLY A 63 -2.15 15.34 -13.05
C GLY A 63 -2.38 15.72 -11.59
N GLN A 64 -3.08 14.85 -10.83
CA GLN A 64 -3.46 15.10 -9.44
C GLN A 64 -2.32 14.77 -8.47
N GLY A 65 -2.47 15.22 -7.22
CA GLY A 65 -1.48 15.00 -6.18
C GLY A 65 -1.68 13.72 -5.38
N LEU A 66 -0.81 13.57 -4.38
CA LEU A 66 -0.88 12.48 -3.41
C LEU A 66 -2.10 12.58 -2.51
N LEU A 67 -2.65 13.80 -2.30
CA LEU A 67 -3.88 14.00 -1.53
C LEU A 67 -5.06 13.30 -2.20
N GLU A 68 -5.27 13.51 -3.48
CA GLU A 68 -6.34 12.87 -4.25
C GLU A 68 -6.16 11.34 -4.29
N LEU A 69 -4.94 10.87 -4.46
CA LEU A 69 -4.64 9.45 -4.45
C LEU A 69 -4.90 8.83 -3.06
N ALA A 70 -4.58 9.54 -1.97
CA ALA A 70 -4.88 9.11 -0.61
C ALA A 70 -6.39 9.07 -0.35
N VAL A 71 -7.14 10.05 -0.85
CA VAL A 71 -8.61 10.08 -0.76
C VAL A 71 -9.23 8.91 -1.53
N ALA A 72 -8.76 8.63 -2.76
CA ALA A 72 -9.21 7.46 -3.54
C ALA A 72 -8.95 6.14 -2.78
N THR A 73 -7.73 5.98 -2.24
CA THR A 73 -7.33 4.79 -1.49
C THR A 73 -8.19 4.61 -0.22
N LEU A 74 -8.42 5.69 0.53
CA LEU A 74 -9.26 5.68 1.72
C LEU A 74 -10.70 5.29 1.36
N THR A 75 -11.27 5.91 0.34
CA THR A 75 -12.66 5.67 -0.10
C THR A 75 -12.85 4.22 -0.53
N LEU A 76 -11.94 3.67 -1.34
CA LEU A 76 -11.98 2.26 -1.74
C LEU A 76 -11.87 1.33 -0.52
N SER A 77 -10.95 1.60 0.39
CA SER A 77 -10.77 0.77 1.59
C SER A 77 -12.01 0.81 2.50
N ALA A 78 -12.61 1.99 2.69
CA ALA A 78 -13.80 2.20 3.53
C ALA A 78 -15.08 1.56 2.95
N SER A 79 -15.09 1.22 1.65
CA SER A 79 -16.22 0.52 1.01
C SER A 79 -16.35 -0.95 1.42
N GLY A 80 -15.35 -1.49 2.13
CA GLY A 80 -15.27 -2.90 2.48
C GLY A 80 -14.11 -3.66 1.81
N ALA A 81 -13.42 -3.04 0.85
CA ALA A 81 -12.21 -3.59 0.24
C ALA A 81 -11.09 -3.81 1.28
N ALA A 82 -11.06 -2.98 2.32
CA ALA A 82 -10.09 -3.02 3.42
C ALA A 82 -8.63 -3.20 2.92
N GLY A 83 -7.82 -4.01 3.62
CA GLY A 83 -6.39 -4.13 3.33
C GLY A 83 -6.05 -4.86 2.03
N GLY A 84 -6.90 -5.76 1.53
CA GLY A 84 -6.58 -6.60 0.37
C GLY A 84 -6.54 -5.80 -0.94
N SER A 85 -7.70 -5.46 -1.45
CA SER A 85 -7.86 -4.82 -2.77
C SER A 85 -7.33 -3.38 -2.79
N ALA A 86 -7.52 -2.63 -1.69
CA ALA A 86 -7.00 -1.27 -1.58
C ALA A 86 -5.47 -1.22 -1.65
N PHE A 87 -4.78 -2.27 -1.17
CA PHE A 87 -3.32 -2.34 -1.25
C PHE A 87 -2.82 -2.37 -2.70
N THR A 88 -3.50 -3.08 -3.60
CA THR A 88 -3.09 -3.11 -5.02
C THR A 88 -3.31 -1.78 -5.72
N TYR A 89 -4.34 -1.01 -5.31
CA TYR A 89 -4.49 0.37 -5.76
C TYR A 89 -3.28 1.22 -5.39
N VAL A 90 -2.72 0.97 -4.22
CA VAL A 90 -1.47 1.61 -3.78
C VAL A 90 -0.27 1.18 -4.64
N LEU A 91 -0.18 -0.09 -5.07
CA LEU A 91 0.96 -0.58 -5.83
C LEU A 91 1.07 0.07 -7.21
N THR A 92 0.02 0.01 -8.04
CA THR A 92 0.09 0.49 -9.41
C THR A 92 -0.02 2.02 -9.50
N PRO A 93 -1.06 2.70 -9.01
CA PRO A 93 -1.11 4.15 -9.04
C PRO A 93 -0.07 4.82 -8.13
N GLY A 94 0.14 4.27 -6.92
CA GLY A 94 1.06 4.84 -5.94
C GLY A 94 2.53 4.55 -6.27
N PHE A 95 2.95 3.30 -6.17
CA PHE A 95 4.38 2.97 -6.35
C PHE A 95 4.81 3.01 -7.81
N GLY A 96 4.05 2.36 -8.70
CA GLY A 96 4.43 2.25 -10.10
C GLY A 96 4.45 3.61 -10.80
N ALA A 97 3.31 4.27 -10.86
CA ALA A 97 3.14 5.50 -11.62
C ALA A 97 3.95 6.67 -11.02
N LEU A 98 3.90 6.89 -9.70
CA LEU A 98 4.68 7.97 -9.06
C LEU A 98 6.19 7.77 -9.22
N THR A 99 6.70 6.54 -9.08
CA THR A 99 8.13 6.26 -9.25
C THR A 99 8.58 6.53 -10.68
N LEU A 100 7.83 6.03 -11.66
CA LEU A 100 8.17 6.24 -13.07
C LEU A 100 8.04 7.70 -13.48
N ALA A 101 7.00 8.41 -13.03
CA ALA A 101 6.84 9.83 -13.31
C ALA A 101 8.02 10.67 -12.79
N ARG A 102 8.63 10.29 -11.66
CA ARG A 102 9.75 11.02 -11.05
C ARG A 102 11.11 10.58 -11.58
N HIS A 103 11.34 9.28 -11.71
CA HIS A 103 12.66 8.67 -11.93
C HIS A 103 12.80 7.91 -13.25
N GLY A 104 11.70 7.66 -13.98
CA GLY A 104 11.75 7.00 -15.28
C GLY A 104 12.46 7.86 -16.34
N THR A 105 13.10 7.22 -17.33
CA THR A 105 13.58 7.92 -18.53
C THR A 105 12.40 8.44 -19.35
N ALA A 106 12.66 9.31 -20.31
CA ALA A 106 11.62 9.84 -21.21
C ALA A 106 10.89 8.69 -21.96
N GLU A 107 11.65 7.68 -22.40
CA GLU A 107 11.13 6.50 -23.08
C GLU A 107 10.27 5.65 -22.15
N GLN A 108 10.75 5.36 -20.94
CA GLN A 108 9.99 4.60 -19.93
C GLN A 108 8.68 5.31 -19.57
N LYS A 109 8.70 6.63 -19.40
CA LYS A 109 7.51 7.44 -19.12
C LYS A 109 6.51 7.38 -20.27
N ALA A 110 6.98 7.64 -21.50
CA ALA A 110 6.13 7.65 -22.68
C ALA A 110 5.49 6.29 -22.98
N GLU A 111 6.21 5.20 -22.70
CA GLU A 111 5.71 3.85 -22.93
C GLU A 111 4.73 3.40 -21.83
N LEU A 112 5.04 3.67 -20.55
CA LEU A 112 4.37 3.00 -19.44
C LEU A 112 3.31 3.83 -18.75
N LEU A 113 3.52 5.13 -18.57
CA LEU A 113 2.57 5.96 -17.84
C LEU A 113 1.16 5.95 -18.45
N PRO A 114 0.98 6.01 -19.79
CA PRO A 114 -0.35 5.88 -20.39
C PRO A 114 -1.02 4.53 -20.08
N LYS A 115 -0.27 3.44 -20.10
CA LYS A 115 -0.79 2.09 -19.82
C LYS A 115 -1.16 1.90 -18.34
N LEU A 116 -0.38 2.52 -17.44
CA LEU A 116 -0.70 2.53 -16.01
C LEU A 116 -1.93 3.39 -15.71
N ALA A 117 -2.08 4.52 -16.39
CA ALA A 117 -3.24 5.41 -16.23
C ALA A 117 -4.55 4.73 -16.65
N THR A 118 -4.52 3.91 -17.68
CA THR A 118 -5.69 3.18 -18.20
C THR A 118 -5.93 1.83 -17.53
N GLY A 119 -5.00 1.35 -16.69
CA GLY A 119 -5.06 0.02 -16.09
C GLY A 119 -4.71 -1.13 -17.06
N GLU A 120 -4.22 -0.83 -18.27
CA GLU A 120 -3.70 -1.82 -19.22
C GLU A 120 -2.45 -2.52 -18.67
N ALA A 121 -1.65 -1.80 -17.91
CA ALA A 121 -0.49 -2.33 -17.20
C ALA A 121 -0.63 -2.17 -15.69
N GLU A 122 -0.16 -3.16 -14.95
CA GLU A 122 -0.07 -3.14 -13.50
C GLU A 122 1.38 -3.33 -13.05
N THR A 123 1.71 -2.82 -11.86
CA THR A 123 3.07 -2.93 -11.31
C THR A 123 3.09 -3.69 -9.99
N CYS A 124 4.23 -4.33 -9.73
CA CYS A 124 4.60 -4.80 -8.40
C CYS A 124 5.97 -4.26 -8.00
N PHE A 125 6.27 -4.31 -6.70
CA PHE A 125 7.51 -3.77 -6.13
C PHE A 125 8.25 -4.87 -5.37
N ALA A 126 9.53 -5.10 -5.72
CA ALA A 126 10.33 -6.21 -5.22
C ALA A 126 11.60 -5.71 -4.52
N LEU A 127 11.49 -5.44 -3.21
CA LEU A 127 12.58 -5.01 -2.35
C LEU A 127 12.98 -6.10 -1.35
N THR A 128 12.02 -6.56 -0.55
CA THR A 128 12.22 -7.41 0.62
C THR A 128 12.79 -8.79 0.25
N GLU A 129 13.74 -9.28 1.05
CA GLU A 129 14.34 -10.60 0.92
C GLU A 129 14.12 -11.42 2.20
N PRO A 130 14.27 -12.75 2.17
CA PRO A 130 14.09 -13.59 3.36
C PRO A 130 14.88 -13.10 4.59
N ASP A 131 16.11 -12.62 4.38
CA ASP A 131 17.01 -12.16 5.45
C ASP A 131 17.12 -10.63 5.53
N ALA A 132 16.38 -9.89 4.71
CA ALA A 132 16.43 -8.42 4.65
C ALA A 132 15.02 -7.80 4.54
N GLY A 133 14.31 -7.74 5.67
CA GLY A 133 13.02 -7.03 5.82
C GLY A 133 13.23 -5.59 6.30
N SER A 134 13.16 -5.35 7.62
CA SER A 134 13.36 -4.01 8.20
C SER A 134 14.72 -3.40 7.88
N ASN A 135 15.76 -4.22 7.75
CA ASN A 135 17.08 -3.80 7.27
C ASN A 135 17.19 -3.94 5.75
N SER A 136 16.43 -3.15 5.00
CA SER A 136 16.39 -3.19 3.54
C SER A 136 17.75 -2.86 2.88
N LEU A 137 18.67 -2.23 3.60
CA LEU A 137 20.03 -1.99 3.11
C LEU A 137 20.90 -3.26 3.11
N ALA A 138 20.42 -4.37 3.66
CA ALA A 138 21.12 -5.66 3.69
C ALA A 138 20.70 -6.63 2.57
N ILE A 139 19.91 -6.16 1.59
CA ILE A 139 19.54 -7.00 0.43
C ILE A 139 20.78 -7.53 -0.28
N THR A 140 20.65 -8.73 -0.84
CA THR A 140 21.72 -9.49 -1.50
C THR A 140 21.43 -9.86 -2.94
N THR A 141 20.18 -9.71 -3.42
CA THR A 141 19.87 -9.89 -4.85
C THR A 141 20.82 -9.05 -5.68
N SER A 142 21.67 -9.70 -6.46
CA SER A 142 22.77 -9.06 -7.19
C SER A 142 22.40 -8.76 -8.63
N ALA A 143 22.95 -7.67 -9.17
CA ALA A 143 22.91 -7.34 -10.58
C ALA A 143 24.34 -7.10 -11.07
N ARG A 144 24.93 -8.12 -11.69
CA ARG A 144 26.29 -8.07 -12.21
C ARG A 144 26.28 -7.56 -13.65
N LYS A 145 27.10 -6.56 -13.93
CA LYS A 145 27.26 -6.03 -15.30
C LYS A 145 27.89 -7.08 -16.22
N ASP A 146 27.30 -7.26 -17.41
CA ASP A 146 27.76 -8.21 -18.43
C ASP A 146 27.65 -7.55 -19.81
N GLY A 147 28.73 -6.95 -20.29
CA GLY A 147 28.75 -6.09 -21.47
C GLY A 147 27.91 -4.82 -21.26
N SER A 148 26.91 -4.62 -22.12
CA SER A 148 25.93 -3.53 -22.00
C SER A 148 24.81 -3.83 -21.01
N ASP A 149 24.63 -5.09 -20.62
CA ASP A 149 23.49 -5.60 -19.87
C ASP A 149 23.85 -5.91 -18.41
N TYR A 150 22.85 -6.36 -17.67
CA TYR A 150 23.00 -6.87 -16.32
C TYR A 150 22.44 -8.30 -16.23
N VAL A 151 23.12 -9.16 -15.47
CA VAL A 151 22.64 -10.48 -15.08
C VAL A 151 22.24 -10.42 -13.61
N VAL A 152 20.98 -10.71 -13.33
CA VAL A 152 20.39 -10.58 -12.00
C VAL A 152 20.14 -11.96 -11.42
N ASN A 153 20.55 -12.15 -10.15
CA ASN A 153 20.34 -13.38 -9.39
C ASN A 153 19.91 -13.04 -7.96
N GLY A 154 18.96 -13.81 -7.43
CA GLY A 154 18.52 -13.65 -6.05
C GLY A 154 17.12 -14.13 -5.78
N GLN A 155 16.62 -13.74 -4.60
CA GLN A 155 15.29 -14.13 -4.14
C GLN A 155 14.61 -12.95 -3.44
N LYS A 156 13.33 -12.77 -3.72
CA LYS A 156 12.48 -11.77 -3.05
C LYS A 156 11.33 -12.47 -2.34
N ILE A 157 10.81 -11.84 -1.28
CA ILE A 157 9.67 -12.35 -0.51
C ILE A 157 8.66 -11.25 -0.22
N TRP A 158 7.42 -11.62 -0.02
CA TRP A 158 6.28 -10.72 0.21
C TRP A 158 5.98 -9.81 -0.97
N ILE A 159 6.31 -10.25 -2.20
CA ILE A 159 6.03 -9.47 -3.39
C ILE A 159 4.57 -9.63 -3.77
N THR A 160 3.82 -8.57 -3.57
CA THR A 160 2.37 -8.55 -3.78
C THR A 160 2.04 -8.30 -5.24
N GLY A 161 1.09 -9.07 -5.79
CA GLY A 161 0.50 -8.83 -7.11
C GLY A 161 1.33 -9.30 -8.31
N VAL A 162 2.38 -10.12 -8.12
CA VAL A 162 3.22 -10.63 -9.25
C VAL A 162 2.40 -11.29 -10.35
N GLN A 163 1.31 -11.98 -9.97
CA GLN A 163 0.43 -12.70 -10.92
C GLN A 163 -0.22 -11.79 -11.96
N ARG A 164 -0.42 -10.52 -11.61
CA ARG A 164 -1.10 -9.53 -12.45
C ARG A 164 -0.15 -8.51 -13.03
N ALA A 165 1.00 -8.32 -12.37
CA ALA A 165 1.96 -7.29 -12.75
C ALA A 165 2.51 -7.52 -14.16
N THR A 166 2.37 -6.53 -15.02
CA THR A 166 3.08 -6.45 -16.29
C THR A 166 4.53 -6.06 -16.05
N TRP A 167 4.75 -5.19 -15.05
CA TRP A 167 6.05 -4.65 -14.72
C TRP A 167 6.38 -4.77 -13.23
N MET A 168 7.65 -5.09 -12.95
CA MET A 168 8.18 -5.14 -11.59
C MET A 168 9.28 -4.10 -11.42
N LEU A 169 9.16 -3.27 -10.40
CA LEU A 169 10.26 -2.45 -9.90
C LEU A 169 11.13 -3.33 -8.99
N LEU A 170 12.24 -3.83 -9.52
CA LEU A 170 13.14 -4.76 -8.85
C LEU A 170 14.35 -4.04 -8.26
N VAL A 171 14.50 -4.08 -6.95
CA VAL A 171 15.64 -3.50 -6.24
C VAL A 171 16.74 -4.54 -6.08
N THR A 172 17.95 -4.19 -6.51
CA THR A 172 19.11 -5.09 -6.50
C THR A 172 20.34 -4.41 -5.90
N ARG A 173 21.42 -5.17 -5.77
CA ARG A 173 22.78 -4.72 -5.49
C ARG A 173 23.64 -4.83 -6.75
N THR A 174 24.11 -3.72 -7.24
CA THR A 174 25.20 -3.63 -8.24
C THR A 174 26.58 -3.58 -7.57
N ILE A 175 26.62 -3.12 -6.29
CA ILE A 175 27.77 -3.21 -5.41
C ILE A 175 27.32 -3.95 -4.13
N PRO A 176 28.02 -5.03 -3.69
CA PRO A 176 27.69 -5.74 -2.46
C PRO A 176 27.58 -4.81 -1.25
N ALA A 177 26.60 -5.06 -0.36
CA ALA A 177 26.36 -4.20 0.80
C ALA A 177 27.58 -4.02 1.74
N ALA A 178 28.46 -5.02 1.80
CA ALA A 178 29.69 -4.97 2.57
C ALA A 178 30.76 -4.02 1.97
N GLU A 179 30.73 -3.81 0.67
CA GLU A 179 31.68 -2.99 -0.08
C GLU A 179 31.21 -1.56 -0.29
N ALA A 180 29.89 -1.34 -0.25
CA ALA A 180 29.27 -0.04 -0.51
C ALA A 180 29.52 0.97 0.61
N LYS A 181 29.99 2.16 0.25
CA LYS A 181 30.26 3.29 1.19
C LYS A 181 29.70 4.60 0.62
N PRO A 182 28.68 5.20 1.25
CA PRO A 182 27.85 4.65 2.32
C PRO A 182 27.08 3.40 1.87
N ARG A 183 26.51 2.65 2.81
CA ARG A 183 25.74 1.41 2.51
C ARG A 183 24.54 1.61 1.59
N THR A 184 24.11 2.82 1.38
CA THR A 184 23.07 3.24 0.46
C THR A 184 23.52 3.22 -1.02
N ASN A 185 24.80 3.37 -1.27
CA ASN A 185 25.35 3.24 -2.62
C ASN A 185 25.33 1.78 -3.09
N GLY A 186 25.39 1.59 -4.39
CA GLY A 186 25.39 0.26 -5.00
C GLY A 186 24.03 -0.45 -4.99
N MET A 187 22.96 0.26 -4.68
CA MET A 187 21.59 -0.18 -4.96
C MET A 187 21.17 0.34 -6.33
N THR A 188 20.48 -0.50 -7.10
CA THR A 188 19.93 -0.12 -8.40
C THR A 188 18.52 -0.66 -8.54
N VAL A 189 17.62 0.14 -9.10
CA VAL A 189 16.24 -0.25 -9.38
C VAL A 189 16.13 -0.57 -10.86
N PHE A 190 15.61 -1.75 -11.17
CA PHE A 190 15.34 -2.18 -12.54
C PHE A 190 13.85 -2.32 -12.78
N LEU A 191 13.42 -1.96 -13.97
CA LEU A 191 12.10 -2.21 -14.50
C LEU A 191 12.13 -3.54 -15.26
N VAL A 192 11.42 -4.54 -14.76
CA VAL A 192 11.38 -5.89 -15.30
C VAL A 192 10.04 -6.16 -15.96
N ASN A 193 10.02 -6.58 -17.21
CA ASN A 193 8.83 -7.14 -17.85
C ASN A 193 8.57 -8.54 -17.26
N VAL A 194 7.53 -8.65 -16.43
CA VAL A 194 7.26 -9.90 -15.67
C VAL A 194 6.87 -11.05 -16.59
N PRO A 195 5.94 -10.90 -17.56
CA PRO A 195 5.62 -11.96 -18.51
C PRO A 195 6.83 -12.48 -19.29
N GLU A 196 7.69 -11.61 -19.79
CA GLU A 196 8.90 -12.01 -20.53
C GLU A 196 9.90 -12.73 -19.63
N ALA A 197 10.12 -12.23 -18.41
CA ALA A 197 11.02 -12.86 -17.46
C ALA A 197 10.56 -14.26 -17.03
N ILE A 198 9.24 -14.47 -16.92
CA ILE A 198 8.64 -15.78 -16.67
C ILE A 198 8.80 -16.69 -17.90
N ALA A 199 8.49 -16.19 -19.09
CA ALA A 199 8.56 -16.96 -20.33
C ALA A 199 9.99 -17.42 -20.65
N SER A 200 11.02 -16.63 -20.28
CA SER A 200 12.42 -17.01 -20.41
C SER A 200 12.88 -18.06 -19.39
N GLY A 201 12.07 -18.33 -18.35
CA GLY A 201 12.45 -19.20 -17.24
C GLY A 201 13.33 -18.53 -16.18
N ALA A 202 13.74 -17.27 -16.37
CA ALA A 202 14.63 -16.55 -15.46
C ALA A 202 13.91 -15.99 -14.21
N LEU A 203 12.58 -15.96 -14.22
CA LEU A 203 11.76 -15.55 -13.08
C LEU A 203 10.67 -16.57 -12.81
N SER A 204 10.57 -16.99 -11.56
CA SER A 204 9.46 -17.80 -11.08
C SER A 204 8.96 -17.29 -9.73
N PHE A 205 7.72 -17.64 -9.36
CA PHE A 205 7.15 -17.21 -8.08
C PHE A 205 6.25 -18.28 -7.47
N ARG A 206 6.07 -18.18 -6.16
CA ARG A 206 5.17 -19.05 -5.39
C ARG A 206 4.37 -18.22 -4.39
N PRO A 207 3.03 -18.32 -4.39
CA PRO A 207 2.17 -17.64 -3.41
C PRO A 207 2.47 -18.08 -1.97
N ILE A 208 2.41 -17.14 -1.04
CA ILE A 208 2.56 -17.37 0.40
C ILE A 208 1.16 -17.46 1.00
N PRO A 209 0.78 -18.56 1.67
CA PRO A 209 -0.46 -18.63 2.42
C PRO A 209 -0.51 -17.56 3.51
N LYS A 210 -1.62 -16.80 3.58
CA LYS A 210 -1.79 -15.67 4.50
C LYS A 210 -3.08 -15.80 5.30
N MET A 211 -3.14 -15.15 6.46
CA MET A 211 -4.34 -15.09 7.28
C MET A 211 -5.39 -14.08 6.79
N GLY A 212 -5.00 -13.11 5.96
CA GLY A 212 -5.86 -12.05 5.43
C GLY A 212 -5.30 -11.42 4.19
N ALA A 213 -6.00 -10.43 3.61
CA ALA A 213 -5.67 -9.75 2.36
C ALA A 213 -5.44 -10.75 1.20
N ASN A 214 -6.29 -11.78 1.12
CA ASN A 214 -6.12 -12.88 0.16
C ASN A 214 -6.61 -12.53 -1.24
N THR A 215 -7.38 -11.45 -1.40
CA THR A 215 -7.72 -10.90 -2.72
C THR A 215 -6.47 -10.51 -3.53
N THR A 216 -5.36 -10.25 -2.85
CA THR A 216 -4.09 -9.88 -3.48
C THR A 216 -2.97 -10.79 -2.97
N PRO A 217 -2.56 -11.80 -3.75
CA PRO A 217 -1.52 -12.74 -3.33
C PRO A 217 -0.18 -12.04 -3.12
N SER A 218 0.55 -12.43 -2.07
CA SER A 218 1.95 -12.08 -1.86
C SER A 218 2.82 -13.31 -2.13
N ASN A 219 4.01 -13.10 -2.69
CA ASN A 219 4.79 -14.19 -3.27
C ASN A 219 6.23 -14.22 -2.77
N MET A 220 6.80 -15.43 -2.80
CA MET A 220 8.24 -15.62 -2.96
C MET A 220 8.53 -15.51 -4.46
N VAL A 221 9.58 -14.77 -4.83
CA VAL A 221 10.04 -14.61 -6.22
C VAL A 221 11.47 -15.10 -6.30
N PHE A 222 11.76 -15.95 -7.28
CA PHE A 222 13.07 -16.50 -7.53
C PHE A 222 13.57 -15.95 -8.86
N ILE A 223 14.82 -15.52 -8.89
CA ILE A 223 15.46 -14.87 -10.04
C ILE A 223 16.77 -15.61 -10.31
N ASP A 224 16.89 -16.18 -11.51
CA ASP A 224 18.03 -16.99 -11.92
C ASP A 224 18.48 -16.55 -13.32
N ASP A 225 19.67 -15.96 -13.38
CA ASP A 225 20.32 -15.42 -14.58
C ASP A 225 19.41 -14.52 -15.44
N LEU A 226 18.56 -13.69 -14.79
CA LEU A 226 17.68 -12.74 -15.48
C LEU A 226 18.53 -11.66 -16.17
N ARG A 227 18.47 -11.64 -17.50
CA ARG A 227 19.16 -10.62 -18.32
C ARG A 227 18.30 -9.38 -18.47
N LEU A 228 18.86 -8.23 -18.10
CA LEU A 228 18.20 -6.94 -18.19
C LEU A 228 19.10 -5.96 -18.96
N PRO A 229 18.60 -5.28 -19.99
CA PRO A 229 19.36 -4.23 -20.66
C PRO A 229 19.58 -3.03 -19.75
N ALA A 230 20.64 -2.24 -19.99
CA ALA A 230 20.90 -1.03 -19.20
C ALA A 230 19.72 -0.03 -19.24
N THR A 231 18.91 -0.05 -20.29
CA THR A 231 17.69 0.77 -20.44
C THR A 231 16.59 0.40 -19.44
N SER A 232 16.70 -0.75 -18.76
CA SER A 232 15.76 -1.14 -17.70
C SER A 232 16.01 -0.41 -16.37
N VAL A 233 17.10 0.33 -16.21
CA VAL A 233 17.39 1.07 -14.98
C VAL A 233 16.40 2.20 -14.81
N VAL A 234 15.82 2.31 -13.60
CA VAL A 234 14.99 3.42 -13.16
C VAL A 234 15.82 4.32 -12.25
N GLY A 235 15.96 5.59 -12.63
CA GLY A 235 16.93 6.50 -12.02
C GLY A 235 18.35 6.22 -12.50
N GLU A 236 19.31 6.21 -11.57
CA GLU A 236 20.73 6.02 -11.87
C GLU A 236 21.27 4.73 -11.27
N VAL A 237 22.23 4.12 -11.95
CA VAL A 237 22.98 2.96 -11.45
C VAL A 237 23.65 3.33 -10.12
N ASP A 238 23.65 2.43 -9.15
CA ASP A 238 24.20 2.60 -7.80
C ASP A 238 23.49 3.63 -6.91
N GLN A 239 22.47 4.34 -7.43
CA GLN A 239 21.70 5.36 -6.74
C GLN A 239 20.23 4.94 -6.44
N GLY A 240 19.92 3.67 -6.50
CA GLY A 240 18.58 3.16 -6.25
C GLY A 240 18.00 3.52 -4.88
N ALA A 241 18.85 3.80 -3.90
CA ALA A 241 18.39 4.31 -2.60
C ALA A 241 17.69 5.67 -2.70
N VAL A 242 18.06 6.54 -3.65
CA VAL A 242 17.39 7.82 -3.90
C VAL A 242 15.97 7.58 -4.36
N VAL A 243 15.78 6.66 -5.31
CA VAL A 243 14.46 6.25 -5.80
C VAL A 243 13.61 5.70 -4.64
N LEU A 244 14.20 4.83 -3.80
CA LEU A 244 13.49 4.25 -2.66
C LEU A 244 13.04 5.31 -1.65
N TRP A 245 13.89 6.25 -1.31
CA TRP A 245 13.55 7.28 -0.31
C TRP A 245 12.47 8.24 -0.79
N ASP A 246 12.43 8.54 -2.08
CA ASP A 246 11.38 9.37 -2.66
C ASP A 246 10.00 8.74 -2.58
N ILE A 247 9.91 7.40 -2.63
CA ILE A 247 8.63 6.68 -2.54
C ILE A 247 8.23 6.28 -1.12
N LEU A 248 9.14 6.34 -0.14
CA LEU A 248 8.84 5.91 1.24
C LEU A 248 7.77 6.78 1.93
N ASN A 249 7.74 8.09 1.70
CA ASN A 249 6.70 8.93 2.28
C ASN A 249 5.35 8.75 1.59
N PRO A 250 5.24 8.77 0.25
CA PRO A 250 4.02 8.36 -0.45
C PRO A 250 3.49 7.01 0.00
N GLU A 251 4.35 6.01 0.13
CA GLU A 251 4.00 4.68 0.62
C GLU A 251 3.32 4.73 1.99
N ARG A 252 3.95 5.40 2.97
CA ARG A 252 3.38 5.54 4.33
C ARG A 252 2.04 6.25 4.31
N ILE A 253 1.91 7.30 3.50
CA ILE A 253 0.68 8.09 3.38
C ILE A 253 -0.45 7.23 2.78
N LEU A 254 -0.20 6.53 1.68
CA LEU A 254 -1.22 5.70 1.03
C LEU A 254 -1.63 4.50 1.89
N LEU A 255 -0.67 3.90 2.60
CA LEU A 255 -0.99 2.81 3.54
C LEU A 255 -1.70 3.30 4.79
N ALA A 256 -1.44 4.54 5.25
CA ALA A 256 -2.26 5.17 6.27
C ALA A 256 -3.70 5.37 5.78
N ALA A 257 -3.90 5.78 4.53
CA ALA A 257 -5.21 5.93 3.92
C ALA A 257 -5.95 4.57 3.84
N SER A 258 -5.27 3.52 3.39
CA SER A 258 -5.83 2.16 3.36
C SER A 258 -6.21 1.66 4.76
N ALA A 259 -5.32 1.81 5.75
CA ALA A 259 -5.60 1.43 7.13
C ALA A 259 -6.78 2.19 7.72
N LEU A 260 -6.85 3.49 7.46
CA LEU A 260 -7.92 4.34 7.97
C LEU A 260 -9.29 3.98 7.37
N GLY A 261 -9.37 3.67 6.08
CA GLY A 261 -10.59 3.16 5.47
C GLY A 261 -11.02 1.82 6.08
N GLY A 262 -10.07 0.91 6.34
CA GLY A 262 -10.33 -0.34 7.09
C GLY A 262 -10.86 -0.09 8.50
N ALA A 263 -10.36 0.95 9.20
CA ALA A 263 -10.87 1.36 10.51
C ALA A 263 -12.32 1.85 10.44
N GLU A 264 -12.65 2.64 9.41
CA GLU A 264 -14.00 3.17 9.22
C GLU A 264 -15.03 2.08 8.98
N VAL A 265 -14.72 1.11 8.11
CA VAL A 265 -15.64 0.00 7.84
C VAL A 265 -15.79 -0.90 9.06
N ALA A 266 -14.71 -1.17 9.80
CA ALA A 266 -14.79 -1.97 11.02
C ALA A 266 -15.64 -1.28 12.10
N LEU A 267 -15.45 0.03 12.30
CA LEU A 267 -16.25 0.82 13.21
C LEU A 267 -17.72 0.85 12.79
N LYS A 268 -18.01 1.04 11.49
CA LYS A 268 -19.38 1.03 10.97
C LYS A 268 -20.09 -0.29 11.26
N VAL A 269 -19.46 -1.41 10.94
CA VAL A 269 -20.00 -2.76 11.18
C VAL A 269 -20.28 -2.98 12.67
N ALA A 270 -19.37 -2.55 13.55
CA ALA A 270 -19.56 -2.65 15.00
C ALA A 270 -20.73 -1.81 15.51
N VAL A 271 -20.84 -0.56 15.02
CA VAL A 271 -21.91 0.37 15.43
C VAL A 271 -23.28 -0.13 14.96
N ASP A 272 -23.37 -0.63 13.71
CA ASP A 272 -24.63 -1.15 13.18
C ASP A 272 -25.07 -2.38 14.01
N TYR A 273 -24.17 -3.34 14.25
CA TYR A 273 -24.48 -4.49 15.10
C TYR A 273 -24.87 -4.08 16.55
N ALA A 274 -24.17 -3.10 17.13
CA ALA A 274 -24.47 -2.64 18.49
C ALA A 274 -25.84 -1.95 18.63
N LYS A 275 -26.36 -1.38 17.54
CA LYS A 275 -27.70 -0.79 17.50
C LYS A 275 -28.82 -1.82 17.38
N GLU A 276 -28.54 -2.92 16.65
CA GLU A 276 -29.55 -3.94 16.31
C GLU A 276 -29.60 -5.09 17.32
N ARG A 277 -28.43 -5.51 17.81
CA ARG A 277 -28.34 -6.63 18.74
C ARG A 277 -28.89 -6.29 20.11
N GLU A 278 -29.92 -7.01 20.56
CA GLU A 278 -30.50 -6.84 21.86
C GLU A 278 -30.07 -7.96 22.83
N VAL A 279 -29.78 -7.57 24.08
CA VAL A 279 -29.51 -8.45 25.22
C VAL A 279 -30.11 -7.78 26.46
N PHE A 280 -30.77 -8.56 27.30
CA PHE A 280 -31.50 -8.05 28.48
C PHE A 280 -32.54 -6.97 28.12
N GLY A 281 -33.22 -7.13 26.96
CA GLY A 281 -34.35 -6.28 26.57
C GLY A 281 -33.96 -4.89 26.04
N ARG A 282 -32.70 -4.70 25.67
CA ARG A 282 -32.22 -3.43 25.02
C ARG A 282 -31.04 -3.67 24.11
N ALA A 283 -30.84 -2.74 23.18
CA ALA A 283 -29.68 -2.75 22.30
C ALA A 283 -28.36 -2.74 23.10
N ILE A 284 -27.39 -3.56 22.70
CA ILE A 284 -26.11 -3.67 23.42
C ILE A 284 -25.32 -2.35 23.40
N GLY A 285 -25.49 -1.53 22.38
CA GLY A 285 -24.89 -0.20 22.27
C GLY A 285 -25.28 0.79 23.38
N ALA A 286 -26.37 0.51 24.13
CA ALA A 286 -26.74 1.27 25.32
C ALA A 286 -25.78 1.03 26.52
N ASN A 287 -24.95 0.01 26.47
CA ASN A 287 -23.99 -0.28 27.52
C ASN A 287 -22.68 0.49 27.29
N GLN A 288 -22.20 1.20 28.31
CA GLN A 288 -20.97 2.01 28.24
C GLN A 288 -19.73 1.14 27.86
N ALA A 289 -19.70 -0.12 28.32
CA ALA A 289 -18.63 -1.06 27.97
C ALA A 289 -18.54 -1.38 26.46
N ILE A 290 -19.62 -1.15 25.70
CA ILE A 290 -19.66 -1.26 24.24
C ILE A 290 -19.48 0.11 23.59
N ALA A 291 -20.23 1.11 24.06
CA ALA A 291 -20.25 2.45 23.46
C ALA A 291 -18.90 3.20 23.57
N PHE A 292 -18.24 3.12 24.73
CA PHE A 292 -17.01 3.90 24.96
C PHE A 292 -15.81 3.45 24.11
N PRO A 293 -15.50 2.15 23.95
CA PRO A 293 -14.47 1.73 23.01
C PRO A 293 -14.72 2.20 21.57
N LEU A 294 -15.97 2.13 21.09
CA LEU A 294 -16.32 2.59 19.75
C LEU A 294 -16.15 4.11 19.60
N ALA A 295 -16.53 4.87 20.62
CA ALA A 295 -16.34 6.33 20.64
C ALA A 295 -14.84 6.72 20.69
N GLN A 296 -14.02 6.00 21.46
CA GLN A 296 -12.57 6.20 21.51
C GLN A 296 -11.91 5.92 20.13
N VAL A 297 -12.31 4.83 19.49
CA VAL A 297 -11.86 4.49 18.13
C VAL A 297 -12.24 5.60 17.15
N LYS A 298 -13.48 6.12 17.20
CA LYS A 298 -13.91 7.23 16.34
C LYS A 298 -13.01 8.45 16.51
N ALA A 299 -12.68 8.83 17.74
CA ALA A 299 -11.78 9.95 17.99
C ALA A 299 -10.39 9.74 17.39
N LYS A 300 -9.83 8.52 17.52
CA LYS A 300 -8.53 8.18 16.92
C LYS A 300 -8.54 8.22 15.39
N ILE A 301 -9.61 7.73 14.77
CA ILE A 301 -9.82 7.81 13.32
C ILE A 301 -9.77 9.26 12.85
N GLU A 302 -10.47 10.19 13.52
CA GLU A 302 -10.48 11.58 13.12
C GLU A 302 -9.09 12.26 13.26
N LEU A 303 -8.38 11.98 14.34
CA LEU A 303 -7.02 12.50 14.53
C LEU A 303 -6.04 11.94 13.47
N ALA A 304 -6.13 10.64 13.17
CA ALA A 304 -5.30 10.02 12.13
C ALA A 304 -5.62 10.57 10.74
N ARG A 305 -6.90 10.86 10.44
CA ARG A 305 -7.34 11.47 9.18
C ARG A 305 -6.75 12.87 8.97
N LEU A 306 -6.78 13.71 10.00
CA LEU A 306 -6.17 15.05 9.94
C LEU A 306 -4.67 14.95 9.65
N MET A 307 -3.98 14.02 10.28
CA MET A 307 -2.55 13.81 10.07
C MET A 307 -2.25 13.26 8.67
N LEU A 308 -3.08 12.31 8.17
CA LEU A 308 -3.00 11.78 6.81
C LEU A 308 -3.09 12.91 5.77
N PHE A 309 -4.11 13.74 5.85
CA PHE A 309 -4.31 14.82 4.88
C PHE A 309 -3.23 15.90 5.00
N LYS A 310 -2.76 16.20 6.21
CA LYS A 310 -1.61 17.10 6.40
C LYS A 310 -0.35 16.55 5.72
N ALA A 311 -0.06 15.25 5.89
CA ALA A 311 1.10 14.63 5.28
C ALA A 311 1.04 14.66 3.74
N ALA A 312 -0.11 14.29 3.15
CA ALA A 312 -0.32 14.31 1.71
C ALA A 312 -0.22 15.73 1.14
N TRP A 313 -0.91 16.69 1.76
CA TRP A 313 -0.85 18.10 1.38
C TRP A 313 0.57 18.68 1.44
N SER A 314 1.35 18.32 2.46
CA SER A 314 2.75 18.76 2.59
C SER A 314 3.62 18.18 1.47
N PHE A 315 3.43 16.89 1.14
CA PHE A 315 4.14 16.23 0.05
C PHE A 315 3.89 16.91 -1.29
N ASP A 316 2.62 17.19 -1.63
CA ASP A 316 2.23 17.84 -2.89
C ASP A 316 2.81 19.23 -3.05
N ARG A 317 3.09 19.93 -1.94
CA ARG A 317 3.74 21.23 -1.91
C ARG A 317 5.27 21.16 -1.78
N GLN A 318 5.84 19.96 -1.89
CA GLN A 318 7.27 19.74 -1.75
C GLN A 318 7.85 20.24 -0.40
N LEU A 319 7.00 20.25 0.63
CA LEU A 319 7.41 20.56 2.00
C LEU A 319 7.96 19.29 2.70
N PRO A 320 8.85 19.42 3.69
CA PRO A 320 9.24 18.30 4.51
C PRO A 320 8.00 17.65 5.15
N CYS A 321 7.77 16.36 4.88
CA CYS A 321 6.59 15.63 5.37
C CYS A 321 6.93 14.31 6.08
N GLY A 322 8.21 14.02 6.30
CA GLY A 322 8.64 12.75 6.89
C GLY A 322 8.04 12.50 8.28
N THR A 323 7.96 13.53 9.13
CA THR A 323 7.35 13.42 10.46
C THR A 323 5.86 13.10 10.35
N GLU A 324 5.14 13.86 9.54
CA GLU A 324 3.70 13.70 9.32
C GLU A 324 3.36 12.33 8.71
N ALA A 325 4.13 11.88 7.72
CA ALA A 325 3.94 10.57 7.09
C ALA A 325 4.14 9.41 8.08
N ASN A 326 5.16 9.49 8.94
CA ASN A 326 5.39 8.49 9.98
C ASN A 326 4.27 8.49 11.04
N ILE A 327 3.83 9.67 11.51
CA ILE A 327 2.73 9.78 12.49
C ILE A 327 1.42 9.29 11.86
N ALA A 328 1.10 9.69 10.63
CA ALA A 328 -0.11 9.26 9.93
C ALA A 328 -0.17 7.73 9.82
N LYS A 329 0.91 7.09 9.36
CA LYS A 329 0.98 5.63 9.24
C LYS A 329 0.85 4.93 10.58
N LEU A 330 1.55 5.41 11.60
CA LEU A 330 1.49 4.86 12.96
C LEU A 330 0.07 4.92 13.52
N THR A 331 -0.51 6.12 13.56
CA THR A 331 -1.82 6.35 14.19
C THR A 331 -2.96 5.71 13.40
N ALA A 332 -2.93 5.71 12.06
CA ALA A 332 -3.92 5.04 11.24
C ALA A 332 -3.88 3.51 11.42
N SER A 333 -2.68 2.91 11.49
CA SER A 333 -2.54 1.47 11.70
C SER A 333 -3.00 1.04 13.11
N GLN A 334 -2.73 1.86 14.12
CA GLN A 334 -3.23 1.63 15.49
C GLN A 334 -4.76 1.76 15.55
N ALA A 335 -5.32 2.81 14.93
CA ALA A 335 -6.76 3.00 14.86
C ALA A 335 -7.46 1.85 14.12
N ALA A 336 -6.88 1.34 13.03
CA ALA A 336 -7.42 0.20 12.30
C ALA A 336 -7.44 -1.07 13.14
N TRP A 337 -6.35 -1.37 13.84
CA TRP A 337 -6.29 -2.51 14.75
C TRP A 337 -7.33 -2.39 15.87
N GLU A 338 -7.39 -1.25 16.55
CA GLU A 338 -8.33 -1.03 17.65
C GLU A 338 -9.80 -1.05 17.18
N ALA A 339 -10.08 -0.52 15.97
CA ALA A 339 -11.42 -0.59 15.39
C ALA A 339 -11.84 -2.02 15.11
N ALA A 340 -10.95 -2.82 14.53
CA ALA A 340 -11.22 -4.21 14.20
C ALA A 340 -11.37 -5.09 15.48
N ASP A 341 -10.54 -4.86 16.49
CA ASP A 341 -10.62 -5.54 17.78
C ASP A 341 -11.92 -5.19 18.52
N ALA A 342 -12.28 -3.89 18.57
CA ALA A 342 -13.53 -3.43 19.14
C ALA A 342 -14.75 -3.98 18.39
N ALA A 343 -14.67 -4.09 17.05
CA ALA A 343 -15.73 -4.70 16.25
C ALA A 343 -15.87 -6.20 16.58
N PHE A 344 -14.75 -6.90 16.66
CA PHE A 344 -14.73 -8.31 17.04
C PHE A 344 -15.33 -8.54 18.42
N GLN A 345 -14.92 -7.76 19.43
CA GLN A 345 -15.45 -7.84 20.78
C GLN A 345 -16.94 -7.50 20.85
N THR A 346 -17.41 -6.52 20.07
CA THR A 346 -18.82 -6.10 20.01
C THR A 346 -19.73 -7.21 19.48
N HIS A 347 -19.24 -8.00 18.49
CA HIS A 347 -20.01 -9.12 17.93
C HIS A 347 -20.00 -10.37 18.85
N GLY A 348 -19.08 -10.43 19.81
CA GLY A 348 -18.97 -11.58 20.71
C GLY A 348 -18.74 -12.89 19.93
N GLY A 349 -19.50 -13.95 20.28
CA GLY A 349 -19.38 -15.26 19.61
C GLY A 349 -19.61 -15.21 18.09
N MET A 350 -20.44 -14.28 17.60
CA MET A 350 -20.70 -14.13 16.16
C MET A 350 -19.50 -13.60 15.39
N ALA A 351 -18.50 -13.03 16.05
CA ALA A 351 -17.26 -12.62 15.42
C ALA A 351 -16.44 -13.79 14.82
N TYR A 352 -16.64 -15.00 15.34
CA TYR A 352 -16.01 -16.22 14.80
C TYR A 352 -16.77 -16.83 13.61
N SER A 353 -18.01 -16.37 13.33
CA SER A 353 -18.74 -16.77 12.14
C SER A 353 -18.19 -16.03 10.91
N LEU A 354 -18.01 -16.77 9.81
CA LEU A 354 -17.64 -16.16 8.52
C LEU A 354 -18.80 -15.43 7.83
N GLU A 355 -20.01 -15.47 8.42
CA GLU A 355 -21.15 -14.66 7.99
C GLU A 355 -20.92 -13.16 8.23
N TYR A 356 -20.11 -12.82 9.24
CA TYR A 356 -19.74 -11.43 9.56
C TYR A 356 -18.34 -11.09 9.07
N PRO A 357 -18.09 -9.85 8.62
CA PRO A 357 -16.80 -9.45 8.06
C PRO A 357 -15.72 -9.26 9.12
N VAL A 358 -16.05 -9.28 10.41
CA VAL A 358 -15.16 -8.83 11.49
C VAL A 358 -13.88 -9.66 11.62
N ALA A 359 -13.93 -10.97 11.38
CA ALA A 359 -12.75 -11.83 11.41
C ALA A 359 -11.76 -11.45 10.28
N ARG A 360 -12.28 -11.18 9.07
CA ARG A 360 -11.49 -10.70 7.93
C ARG A 360 -10.90 -9.32 8.23
N LEU A 361 -11.71 -8.39 8.72
CA LEU A 361 -11.25 -7.03 9.04
C LEU A 361 -10.18 -7.02 10.13
N LEU A 362 -10.26 -7.93 11.12
CA LEU A 362 -9.22 -8.09 12.13
C LEU A 362 -7.91 -8.62 11.54
N ALA A 363 -7.98 -9.61 10.66
CA ALA A 363 -6.82 -10.16 9.96
C ALA A 363 -6.15 -9.09 9.08
N ASP A 364 -6.94 -8.33 8.31
CA ASP A 364 -6.45 -7.27 7.45
C ASP A 364 -5.82 -6.12 8.24
N ALA A 365 -6.43 -5.70 9.34
CA ALA A 365 -5.91 -4.61 10.17
C ALA A 365 -4.55 -4.93 10.78
N ARG A 366 -4.26 -6.21 11.08
CA ARG A 366 -3.00 -6.62 11.70
C ARG A 366 -1.78 -6.30 10.85
N ILE A 367 -1.90 -6.38 9.52
CA ILE A 367 -0.77 -6.14 8.63
C ILE A 367 -0.24 -4.71 8.75
N GLY A 368 -1.10 -3.72 8.96
CA GLY A 368 -0.72 -2.32 9.09
C GLY A 368 0.32 -2.05 10.19
N ARG A 369 0.39 -2.88 11.22
CA ARG A 369 1.36 -2.74 12.32
C ARG A 369 2.71 -3.40 12.04
N VAL A 370 2.81 -4.29 11.05
CA VAL A 370 4.03 -5.07 10.76
C VAL A 370 4.64 -4.77 9.40
N ALA A 371 3.85 -4.25 8.45
CA ALA A 371 4.29 -4.04 7.06
C ALA A 371 3.64 -2.78 6.47
N PRO A 372 4.29 -2.19 5.45
CA PRO A 372 5.65 -2.44 4.96
C PRO A 372 6.73 -1.88 5.89
N VAL A 373 6.39 -0.87 6.72
CA VAL A 373 7.26 -0.33 7.77
C VAL A 373 6.64 -0.68 9.11
N THR A 374 7.39 -1.38 9.96
CA THR A 374 6.88 -1.79 11.27
C THR A 374 6.64 -0.60 12.18
N GLU A 375 5.73 -0.76 13.14
CA GLU A 375 5.42 0.27 14.15
C GLU A 375 6.68 0.69 14.92
N GLU A 376 7.58 -0.25 15.21
CA GLU A 376 8.85 0.00 15.89
C GLU A 376 9.79 0.90 15.08
N LEU A 377 9.85 0.74 13.76
CA LEU A 377 10.65 1.62 12.90
C LEU A 377 10.06 3.04 12.81
N LEU A 378 8.73 3.16 12.79
CA LEU A 378 8.06 4.47 12.84
C LEU A 378 8.35 5.18 14.16
N LEU A 379 8.25 4.47 15.28
CA LEU A 379 8.60 4.98 16.61
C LEU A 379 10.08 5.32 16.72
N ASN A 380 10.98 4.50 16.19
CA ASN A 380 12.40 4.79 16.15
C ASN A 380 12.71 6.06 15.35
N TYR A 381 12.03 6.28 14.21
CA TYR A 381 12.16 7.53 13.47
C TYR A 381 11.74 8.73 14.32
N LEU A 382 10.59 8.67 14.98
CA LEU A 382 10.12 9.75 15.86
C LEU A 382 11.08 9.99 17.03
N ALA A 383 11.56 8.92 17.65
CA ALA A 383 12.49 9.02 18.77
C ALA A 383 13.82 9.67 18.35
N THR A 384 14.40 9.22 17.25
CA THR A 384 15.76 9.63 16.87
C THR A 384 15.81 10.88 16.00
N GLN A 385 14.86 11.04 15.06
CA GLN A 385 14.90 12.16 14.12
C GLN A 385 14.07 13.36 14.59
N VAL A 386 13.00 13.13 15.37
CA VAL A 386 12.13 14.22 15.83
C VAL A 386 12.46 14.65 17.26
N LEU A 387 12.66 13.69 18.17
CA LEU A 387 12.96 13.99 19.57
C LEU A 387 14.48 14.10 19.85
N GLY A 388 15.34 13.73 18.91
CA GLY A 388 16.78 13.80 19.05
C GLY A 388 17.38 12.81 20.06
N LEU A 389 16.64 11.72 20.36
CA LEU A 389 17.14 10.69 21.27
C LEU A 389 18.29 9.89 20.64
N PRO A 390 19.20 9.33 21.44
CA PRO A 390 20.30 8.50 20.94
C PRO A 390 19.78 7.29 20.17
N ARG A 391 20.50 6.92 19.09
CA ARG A 391 20.20 5.71 18.33
C ARG A 391 20.56 4.47 19.13
N SER A 392 19.75 3.41 18.99
CA SER A 392 20.02 2.11 19.61
C SER A 392 20.95 1.23 18.77
N PHE A 393 21.07 1.51 17.48
CA PHE A 393 21.93 0.79 16.51
C PHE A 393 22.33 1.71 15.34
#